data_96ad5b90c1bf45b25c3f0cd626cd88d7
#
_entry.id   96ad5b90c1bf45b25c3f0cd626cd88d7
#
_cell.length_a   1.000
_cell.length_b   1.000
_cell.length_c   1.000
_cell.angle_alpha   90.00
_cell.angle_beta   90.00
_cell.angle_gamma   90.00
#
_symmetry.space_group_name_H-M   'P 1'
#
loop_
_entity.id
_entity.type
_entity.pdbx_description
1 polymer ?
#
loop_
_entity_poly.entity_id
_entity_poly.type
_entity_poly.pdbx_seq_one_letter_code
_entity_poly.pdbx_strand_id
1 'polypeptide(L)'
;MQALATRPTPDETPMAISAREPIWIDGGTFTMGSDSHYPEEAPAHPVKVDGFWIDVTPVTNRQFGAFVEATGYVTVAEKAPDPKDYPGAKPEMMRAGSVIFDPPKRVVSRDSSQWWDFKFGADWRRPYGRQSNIRGKLDHPVVHISYIDAMAYAAWAGKELPTEAEWEFAAKGGLEGAEYAWGDELVPEGRFMANTWHGAFPTENLRPDGFERTSPVASFPPNGYGLYDMIGNVWEWTSDYWSSNHPAPAQKSCCIPSNPRGGGAEASYDPRQPDILIARRVVKGGSHLCAPNYCRRYRPAARHAHEENAATTHIGFRCIRRP
;
A
#
# COMPACT_ATOMS: atom_id res chain seq x y z
N MET A 1 3.42 -30.00 -10.86
CA MET A 1 3.32 -29.27 -12.16
C MET A 1 2.99 -27.85 -11.81
N GLN A 2 3.99 -26.96 -11.76
CA GLN A 2 3.76 -25.51 -11.59
C GLN A 2 3.01 -25.01 -12.82
N ALA A 3 1.82 -24.47 -12.62
CA ALA A 3 1.16 -23.68 -13.64
C ALA A 3 2.01 -22.42 -13.87
N LEU A 4 2.74 -22.38 -14.97
CA LEU A 4 3.41 -21.19 -15.46
C LEU A 4 2.34 -20.09 -15.58
N ALA A 5 2.46 -19.03 -14.79
CA ALA A 5 1.65 -17.83 -14.94
C ALA A 5 1.73 -17.40 -16.42
N THR A 6 0.60 -17.42 -17.10
CA THR A 6 0.52 -16.99 -18.50
C THR A 6 0.95 -15.53 -18.57
N ARG A 7 2.04 -15.27 -19.32
CA ARG A 7 2.45 -13.89 -19.63
C ARG A 7 1.25 -13.16 -20.23
N PRO A 8 0.99 -11.91 -19.82
CA PRO A 8 -0.08 -11.13 -20.44
C PRO A 8 0.15 -11.05 -21.95
N THR A 9 -0.91 -11.21 -22.71
CA THR A 9 -0.87 -10.91 -24.13
C THR A 9 -0.70 -9.41 -24.32
N PRO A 10 0.02 -8.94 -25.37
CA PRO A 10 0.33 -7.53 -25.58
C PRO A 10 -0.87 -6.57 -25.65
N ASP A 11 -2.10 -7.09 -25.69
CA ASP A 11 -3.33 -6.34 -25.92
C ASP A 11 -4.30 -6.28 -24.71
N GLU A 12 -3.94 -6.79 -23.53
CA GLU A 12 -4.85 -6.73 -22.38
C GLU A 12 -4.90 -5.35 -21.74
N THR A 13 -6.11 -4.82 -21.60
CA THR A 13 -6.32 -3.52 -20.95
C THR A 13 -6.21 -3.61 -19.42
N PRO A 14 -5.85 -2.53 -18.71
CA PRO A 14 -5.86 -2.49 -17.24
C PRO A 14 -7.20 -2.97 -16.63
N MET A 15 -8.32 -2.63 -17.26
CA MET A 15 -9.64 -3.09 -16.86
C MET A 15 -9.80 -4.62 -16.96
N ALA A 16 -9.34 -5.22 -18.05
CA ALA A 16 -9.41 -6.68 -18.22
C ALA A 16 -8.52 -7.41 -17.20
N ILE A 17 -7.35 -6.86 -16.91
CA ILE A 17 -6.44 -7.43 -15.91
C ILE A 17 -7.01 -7.31 -14.50
N SER A 18 -7.56 -6.17 -14.11
CA SER A 18 -8.15 -5.97 -12.79
C SER A 18 -9.43 -6.79 -12.54
N ALA A 19 -10.09 -7.23 -13.62
CA ALA A 19 -11.26 -8.10 -13.56
C ALA A 19 -10.90 -9.60 -13.52
N ARG A 20 -9.62 -9.97 -13.56
CA ARG A 20 -9.21 -11.38 -13.45
C ARG A 20 -9.55 -11.94 -12.09
N GLU A 21 -9.79 -13.25 -12.07
CA GLU A 21 -9.92 -13.99 -10.82
C GLU A 21 -8.63 -13.91 -10.00
N PRO A 22 -8.73 -13.92 -8.67
CA PRO A 22 -7.58 -13.97 -7.79
C PRO A 22 -6.65 -15.14 -8.12
N ILE A 23 -5.35 -14.93 -7.96
CA ILE A 23 -4.33 -15.97 -8.18
C ILE A 23 -4.11 -16.75 -6.89
N TRP A 24 -4.03 -18.08 -6.99
CA TRP A 24 -3.63 -18.94 -5.89
C TRP A 24 -2.11 -18.87 -5.67
N ILE A 25 -1.70 -18.64 -4.44
CA ILE A 25 -0.31 -18.72 -3.97
C ILE A 25 -0.20 -19.91 -3.03
N ASP A 26 0.66 -20.88 -3.34
CA ASP A 26 0.79 -22.13 -2.57
C ASP A 26 1.26 -21.92 -1.12
N GLY A 27 1.71 -20.74 -0.78
CA GLY A 27 2.36 -20.47 0.49
C GLY A 27 3.78 -21.04 0.53
N GLY A 28 4.39 -21.03 1.71
CA GLY A 28 5.75 -21.52 1.86
C GLY A 28 6.50 -20.84 2.99
N THR A 29 7.79 -21.17 3.13
CA THR A 29 8.71 -20.51 4.07
C THR A 29 9.59 -19.55 3.29
N PHE A 30 9.77 -18.34 3.82
CA PHE A 30 10.61 -17.30 3.24
C PHE A 30 11.27 -16.45 4.32
N THR A 31 12.25 -15.65 3.94
CA THR A 31 12.85 -14.65 4.81
C THR A 31 12.03 -13.36 4.74
N MET A 32 11.34 -13.01 5.83
CA MET A 32 10.58 -11.77 5.99
C MET A 32 11.47 -10.67 6.55
N GLY A 33 11.31 -9.44 6.05
CA GLY A 33 12.07 -8.29 6.49
C GLY A 33 13.45 -8.16 5.82
N SER A 34 14.25 -7.22 6.32
CA SER A 34 15.59 -6.92 5.80
C SER A 34 16.46 -6.28 6.88
N ASP A 35 17.74 -6.70 6.94
CA ASP A 35 18.76 -6.08 7.81
C ASP A 35 19.57 -4.98 7.11
N SER A 36 19.27 -4.72 5.83
CA SER A 36 20.11 -3.87 4.97
C SER A 36 19.56 -2.46 4.75
N HIS A 37 18.33 -2.15 5.22
CA HIS A 37 17.66 -0.91 4.90
C HIS A 37 17.15 -0.16 6.14
N TYR A 38 15.83 -0.05 6.31
CA TYR A 38 15.25 0.71 7.42
C TYR A 38 15.17 -0.12 8.71
N PRO A 39 15.42 0.49 9.88
CA PRO A 39 15.40 -0.25 11.16
C PRO A 39 14.11 -1.02 11.41
N GLU A 40 12.98 -0.48 10.97
CA GLU A 40 11.67 -1.12 11.13
C GLU A 40 11.49 -2.41 10.33
N GLU A 41 12.34 -2.64 9.32
CA GLU A 41 12.34 -3.85 8.51
C GLU A 41 13.11 -5.02 9.18
N ALA A 42 13.93 -4.69 10.19
CA ALA A 42 14.79 -5.65 10.88
C ALA A 42 14.10 -6.26 12.13
N PRO A 43 14.56 -7.42 12.59
CA PRO A 43 15.52 -8.30 11.93
C PRO A 43 14.88 -9.10 10.80
N ALA A 44 15.65 -9.43 9.76
CA ALA A 44 15.27 -10.43 8.79
C ALA A 44 15.14 -11.79 9.48
N HIS A 45 14.03 -12.51 9.25
CA HIS A 45 13.75 -13.75 9.95
C HIS A 45 12.89 -14.70 9.11
N PRO A 46 13.04 -16.02 9.29
CA PRO A 46 12.22 -16.98 8.56
C PRO A 46 10.79 -16.98 9.11
N VAL A 47 9.82 -16.97 8.20
CA VAL A 47 8.40 -17.17 8.49
C VAL A 47 7.79 -18.13 7.48
N LYS A 48 6.69 -18.77 7.87
CA LYS A 48 5.87 -19.60 6.98
C LYS A 48 4.50 -18.96 6.81
N VAL A 49 3.97 -18.99 5.60
CA VAL A 49 2.57 -18.64 5.28
C VAL A 49 1.89 -19.82 4.62
N ASP A 50 0.62 -20.02 4.92
CA ASP A 50 -0.21 -21.01 4.24
C ASP A 50 -0.65 -20.46 2.88
N GLY A 51 -1.25 -21.32 2.03
CA GLY A 51 -1.74 -20.90 0.72
C GLY A 51 -2.97 -19.99 0.82
N PHE A 52 -3.08 -19.07 -0.12
CA PHE A 52 -4.18 -18.11 -0.19
C PHE A 52 -4.41 -17.63 -1.64
N TRP A 53 -5.59 -17.12 -1.90
CA TRP A 53 -5.91 -16.40 -3.13
C TRP A 53 -5.64 -14.92 -2.95
N ILE A 54 -5.04 -14.25 -3.94
CA ILE A 54 -4.75 -12.81 -3.88
C ILE A 54 -5.20 -12.12 -5.16
N ASP A 55 -5.75 -10.92 -5.03
CA ASP A 55 -6.12 -10.08 -6.19
C ASP A 55 -4.88 -9.73 -7.02
N VAL A 56 -5.05 -9.81 -8.33
CA VAL A 56 -3.96 -9.61 -9.31
C VAL A 56 -3.41 -8.19 -9.26
N THR A 57 -4.25 -7.21 -8.95
CA THR A 57 -3.94 -5.78 -8.88
C THR A 57 -4.47 -5.19 -7.58
N PRO A 58 -4.01 -3.97 -7.19
CA PRO A 58 -4.74 -3.17 -6.21
C PRO A 58 -6.19 -2.93 -6.66
N VAL A 59 -7.10 -2.73 -5.70
CA VAL A 59 -8.51 -2.38 -5.98
C VAL A 59 -8.56 -1.05 -6.73
N THR A 60 -9.27 -1.04 -7.86
CA THR A 60 -9.41 0.14 -8.72
C THR A 60 -10.56 1.06 -8.29
N ASN A 61 -10.54 2.31 -8.78
CA ASN A 61 -11.66 3.24 -8.62
C ASN A 61 -12.97 2.67 -9.17
N ARG A 62 -12.91 1.87 -10.25
CA ARG A 62 -14.08 1.20 -10.83
C ARG A 62 -14.67 0.18 -9.86
N GLN A 63 -13.85 -0.69 -9.30
CA GLN A 63 -14.27 -1.73 -8.37
C GLN A 63 -14.81 -1.12 -7.06
N PHE A 64 -14.10 -0.13 -6.51
CA PHE A 64 -14.54 0.56 -5.30
C PHE A 64 -15.84 1.35 -5.54
N GLY A 65 -15.97 1.95 -6.75
CA GLY A 65 -17.20 2.63 -7.17
C GLY A 65 -18.42 1.70 -7.18
N ALA A 66 -18.26 0.46 -7.68
CA ALA A 66 -19.31 -0.55 -7.68
C ALA A 66 -19.74 -0.94 -6.24
N PHE A 67 -18.77 -1.08 -5.33
CA PHE A 67 -19.05 -1.28 -3.90
C PHE A 67 -19.92 -0.15 -3.32
N VAL A 68 -19.49 1.10 -3.56
CA VAL A 68 -20.21 2.25 -3.03
C VAL A 68 -21.62 2.37 -3.65
N GLU A 69 -21.75 2.11 -4.94
CA GLU A 69 -23.08 2.09 -5.63
C GLU A 69 -24.01 1.02 -5.05
N ALA A 70 -23.48 -0.17 -4.77
CA ALA A 70 -24.26 -1.28 -4.23
C ALA A 70 -24.68 -1.09 -2.76
N THR A 71 -23.89 -0.35 -1.97
CA THR A 71 -24.06 -0.29 -0.50
C THR A 71 -24.42 1.07 0.04
N GLY A 72 -24.19 2.15 -0.72
CA GLY A 72 -24.29 3.52 -0.23
C GLY A 72 -23.17 3.87 0.77
N TYR A 73 -22.07 3.13 0.77
CA TYR A 73 -20.97 3.34 1.72
C TYR A 73 -20.39 4.76 1.63
N VAL A 74 -20.13 5.36 2.80
CA VAL A 74 -19.51 6.68 2.94
C VAL A 74 -18.15 6.47 3.62
N THR A 75 -17.07 6.85 2.94
CA THR A 75 -15.71 6.65 3.44
C THR A 75 -15.36 7.55 4.62
N VAL A 76 -14.29 7.21 5.34
CA VAL A 76 -13.78 8.03 6.45
C VAL A 76 -13.46 9.44 5.98
N ALA A 77 -12.83 9.61 4.83
CA ALA A 77 -12.50 10.91 4.25
C ALA A 77 -13.73 11.78 3.93
N GLU A 78 -14.91 11.18 3.74
CA GLU A 78 -16.18 11.85 3.46
C GLU A 78 -16.94 12.26 4.74
N LYS A 79 -16.43 11.89 5.93
CA LYS A 79 -17.02 12.20 7.24
C LYS A 79 -16.15 13.19 8.00
N ALA A 80 -16.78 14.02 8.86
CA ALA A 80 -16.01 14.79 9.83
C ALA A 80 -15.37 13.84 10.85
N PRO A 81 -14.09 14.08 11.23
CA PRO A 81 -13.42 13.29 12.28
C PRO A 81 -14.19 13.34 13.60
N ASP A 82 -14.11 12.27 14.42
CA ASP A 82 -14.65 12.32 15.79
C ASP A 82 -13.72 13.20 16.66
N PRO A 83 -14.24 14.23 17.33
CA PRO A 83 -13.44 15.07 18.22
C PRO A 83 -12.73 14.31 19.35
N LYS A 84 -13.22 13.12 19.71
CA LYS A 84 -12.59 12.28 20.75
C LYS A 84 -11.25 11.70 20.28
N ASP A 85 -11.10 11.46 18.98
CA ASP A 85 -9.87 10.91 18.39
C ASP A 85 -8.77 11.97 18.31
N TYR A 86 -9.11 13.26 18.39
CA TYR A 86 -8.20 14.38 18.18
C TYR A 86 -8.34 15.43 19.30
N PRO A 87 -7.92 15.11 20.54
CA PRO A 87 -8.01 16.02 21.66
C PRO A 87 -7.22 17.32 21.38
N GLY A 88 -7.88 18.47 21.58
CA GLY A 88 -7.28 19.78 21.31
C GLY A 88 -7.36 20.28 19.86
N ALA A 89 -7.92 19.51 18.94
CA ALA A 89 -8.14 19.98 17.58
C ALA A 89 -9.19 21.11 17.56
N LYS A 90 -8.90 22.13 16.73
CA LYS A 90 -9.82 23.27 16.59
C LYS A 90 -11.10 22.85 15.84
N PRO A 91 -12.30 23.33 16.25
CA PRO A 91 -13.56 22.96 15.63
C PRO A 91 -13.61 23.18 14.11
N GLU A 92 -12.97 24.22 13.59
CA GLU A 92 -12.89 24.51 12.17
C GLU A 92 -12.08 23.47 11.38
N MET A 93 -11.21 22.70 12.05
CA MET A 93 -10.43 21.61 11.45
C MET A 93 -11.22 20.29 11.40
N MET A 94 -12.28 20.17 12.20
CA MET A 94 -13.12 18.96 12.30
C MET A 94 -14.11 18.88 11.14
N ARG A 95 -13.59 18.74 9.93
CA ARG A 95 -14.38 18.70 8.68
C ARG A 95 -13.88 17.57 7.80
N ALA A 96 -14.80 17.00 7.02
CA ALA A 96 -14.49 15.96 6.04
C ALA A 96 -13.36 16.39 5.09
N GLY A 97 -12.40 15.52 4.88
CA GLY A 97 -11.24 15.74 4.03
C GLY A 97 -10.18 14.66 4.20
N SER A 98 -9.08 14.83 3.54
CA SER A 98 -7.98 13.87 3.56
C SER A 98 -6.66 14.57 3.25
N VAL A 99 -5.55 13.92 3.62
CA VAL A 99 -4.21 14.42 3.35
C VAL A 99 -3.85 14.24 1.88
N ILE A 100 -3.40 15.30 1.24
CA ILE A 100 -2.93 15.28 -0.15
C ILE A 100 -1.44 15.57 -0.22
N PHE A 101 -0.77 15.00 -1.22
CA PHE A 101 0.55 15.43 -1.62
C PHE A 101 0.42 16.67 -2.52
N ASP A 102 0.96 17.80 -2.04
CA ASP A 102 1.01 19.08 -2.75
C ASP A 102 2.47 19.53 -2.87
N PRO A 103 3.12 19.26 -4.03
CA PRO A 103 4.56 19.48 -4.18
C PRO A 103 4.90 20.96 -4.07
N PRO A 104 5.83 21.35 -3.18
CA PRO A 104 6.26 22.74 -3.04
C PRO A 104 7.14 23.15 -4.23
N LYS A 105 7.12 24.44 -4.58
CA LYS A 105 8.03 24.96 -5.61
C LYS A 105 9.50 24.90 -5.19
N ARG A 106 9.78 24.92 -3.90
CA ARG A 106 11.11 24.73 -3.30
C ARG A 106 10.97 24.23 -1.87
N VAL A 107 11.91 23.41 -1.44
CA VAL A 107 12.04 22.97 -0.04
C VAL A 107 12.86 23.99 0.73
N VAL A 108 12.36 24.43 1.88
CA VAL A 108 13.06 25.37 2.78
C VAL A 108 13.53 24.72 4.09
N SER A 109 13.04 23.53 4.39
CA SER A 109 13.45 22.71 5.55
C SER A 109 13.28 21.22 5.25
N ARG A 110 13.66 20.35 6.21
CA ARG A 110 13.40 18.91 6.12
C ARG A 110 12.02 18.50 6.67
N ASP A 111 11.19 19.45 7.03
CA ASP A 111 9.86 19.21 7.55
C ASP A 111 8.91 18.78 6.43
N SER A 112 8.34 17.59 6.56
CA SER A 112 7.42 17.01 5.59
C SER A 112 6.08 17.76 5.47
N SER A 113 5.72 18.59 6.44
CA SER A 113 4.53 19.46 6.37
C SER A 113 4.53 20.39 5.15
N GLN A 114 5.69 20.60 4.51
CA GLN A 114 5.81 21.43 3.32
C GLN A 114 5.19 20.82 2.05
N TRP A 115 4.95 19.51 2.03
CA TRP A 115 4.38 18.80 0.88
C TRP A 115 3.19 17.91 1.22
N TRP A 116 2.72 17.97 2.48
CA TRP A 116 1.49 17.35 2.90
C TRP A 116 0.50 18.41 3.38
N ASP A 117 -0.68 18.45 2.77
CA ASP A 117 -1.76 19.38 3.11
C ASP A 117 -3.04 18.62 3.42
N PHE A 118 -3.74 18.95 4.51
CA PHE A 118 -5.06 18.41 4.77
C PHE A 118 -6.09 19.21 3.98
N LYS A 119 -6.66 18.57 2.95
CA LYS A 119 -7.58 19.22 2.02
C LYS A 119 -9.02 18.88 2.33
N PHE A 120 -9.81 19.87 2.73
CA PHE A 120 -11.24 19.71 2.94
C PHE A 120 -11.96 19.31 1.64
N GLY A 121 -12.74 18.20 1.73
CA GLY A 121 -13.45 17.63 0.60
C GLY A 121 -12.57 16.90 -0.41
N ALA A 122 -11.34 16.53 -0.02
CA ALA A 122 -10.59 15.48 -0.69
C ALA A 122 -11.10 14.12 -0.23
N ASP A 123 -11.40 13.26 -1.17
CA ASP A 123 -11.92 11.91 -0.99
C ASP A 123 -11.56 11.06 -2.22
N TRP A 124 -11.95 9.79 -2.24
CA TRP A 124 -11.62 8.88 -3.34
C TRP A 124 -12.19 9.32 -4.71
N ARG A 125 -13.31 10.07 -4.75
CA ARG A 125 -13.87 10.64 -5.99
C ARG A 125 -13.20 11.97 -6.38
N ARG A 126 -12.61 12.65 -5.41
CA ARG A 126 -12.01 13.99 -5.53
C ARG A 126 -10.61 14.02 -4.91
N PRO A 127 -9.64 13.29 -5.51
CA PRO A 127 -8.36 13.01 -4.87
C PRO A 127 -7.49 14.24 -4.60
N TYR A 128 -7.83 15.41 -5.14
CA TYR A 128 -7.11 16.67 -4.90
C TYR A 128 -8.05 17.78 -4.42
N GLY A 129 -9.17 17.40 -3.76
CA GLY A 129 -10.18 18.31 -3.26
C GLY A 129 -11.33 18.55 -4.25
N ARG A 130 -12.24 19.43 -3.87
CA ARG A 130 -13.58 19.61 -4.49
C ARG A 130 -13.59 19.85 -6.00
N GLN A 131 -12.51 20.41 -6.55
CA GLN A 131 -12.41 20.72 -7.99
C GLN A 131 -11.80 19.57 -8.81
N SER A 132 -11.36 18.51 -8.17
CA SER A 132 -10.83 17.32 -8.84
C SER A 132 -11.88 16.23 -9.03
N ASN A 133 -11.56 15.25 -9.88
CA ASN A 133 -12.40 14.08 -10.09
C ASN A 133 -11.55 12.90 -10.60
N ILE A 134 -12.18 11.72 -10.70
CA ILE A 134 -11.58 10.49 -11.20
C ILE A 134 -11.95 10.16 -12.66
N ARG A 135 -12.42 11.14 -13.44
CA ARG A 135 -12.70 10.93 -14.87
C ARG A 135 -11.41 10.54 -15.59
N GLY A 136 -11.47 9.46 -16.38
CA GLY A 136 -10.29 8.88 -17.03
C GLY A 136 -9.34 8.12 -16.09
N LYS A 137 -9.72 7.92 -14.81
CA LYS A 137 -8.92 7.22 -13.81
C LYS A 137 -9.64 6.02 -13.19
N LEU A 138 -10.63 5.47 -13.88
CA LEU A 138 -11.41 4.34 -13.34
C LEU A 138 -10.56 3.09 -13.11
N ASP A 139 -9.51 2.91 -13.90
CA ASP A 139 -8.60 1.78 -13.83
C ASP A 139 -7.31 2.09 -13.02
N HIS A 140 -7.24 3.25 -12.36
CA HIS A 140 -6.21 3.55 -11.37
C HIS A 140 -6.60 2.92 -10.01
N PRO A 141 -5.62 2.62 -9.15
CA PRO A 141 -5.89 2.24 -7.76
C PRO A 141 -6.77 3.30 -7.09
N VAL A 142 -7.72 2.84 -6.29
CA VAL A 142 -8.45 3.75 -5.41
C VAL A 142 -7.53 4.26 -4.31
N VAL A 143 -7.59 5.55 -4.02
CA VAL A 143 -6.82 6.24 -2.97
C VAL A 143 -7.74 7.01 -2.04
N HIS A 144 -7.22 7.60 -0.99
CA HIS A 144 -7.99 8.19 0.11
C HIS A 144 -8.89 7.17 0.81
N ILE A 145 -8.37 5.98 0.94
CA ILE A 145 -9.00 4.84 1.61
C ILE A 145 -8.29 4.61 2.94
N SER A 146 -9.02 4.69 4.03
CA SER A 146 -8.55 4.28 5.35
C SER A 146 -8.55 2.74 5.46
N TYR A 147 -7.90 2.21 6.50
CA TYR A 147 -7.99 0.77 6.81
C TYR A 147 -9.44 0.33 7.02
N ILE A 148 -10.25 1.17 7.68
CA ILE A 148 -11.68 0.92 7.95
C ILE A 148 -12.45 0.77 6.62
N ASP A 149 -12.19 1.64 5.64
CA ASP A 149 -12.82 1.60 4.33
C ASP A 149 -12.40 0.35 3.54
N ALA A 150 -11.11 0.01 3.59
CA ALA A 150 -10.58 -1.19 2.93
C ALA A 150 -11.19 -2.47 3.49
N MET A 151 -11.36 -2.56 4.82
CA MET A 151 -12.04 -3.68 5.49
C MET A 151 -13.51 -3.78 5.11
N ALA A 152 -14.22 -2.64 4.99
CA ALA A 152 -15.62 -2.63 4.58
C ALA A 152 -15.79 -3.15 3.14
N TYR A 153 -14.91 -2.72 2.22
CA TYR A 153 -14.87 -3.25 0.87
C TYR A 153 -14.57 -4.76 0.85
N ALA A 154 -13.54 -5.20 1.58
CA ALA A 154 -13.14 -6.59 1.62
C ALA A 154 -14.28 -7.49 2.12
N ALA A 155 -14.96 -7.09 3.19
CA ALA A 155 -16.11 -7.81 3.73
C ALA A 155 -17.28 -7.90 2.71
N TRP A 156 -17.60 -6.80 2.02
CA TRP A 156 -18.63 -6.80 0.96
C TRP A 156 -18.26 -7.74 -0.18
N ALA A 157 -16.99 -7.77 -0.57
CA ALA A 157 -16.50 -8.64 -1.64
C ALA A 157 -16.34 -10.12 -1.23
N GLY A 158 -16.63 -10.49 0.02
CA GLY A 158 -16.37 -11.83 0.55
C GLY A 158 -14.88 -12.17 0.62
N LYS A 159 -14.04 -11.17 0.89
CA LYS A 159 -12.59 -11.22 0.95
C LYS A 159 -12.07 -10.66 2.27
N GLU A 160 -10.74 -10.64 2.43
CA GLU A 160 -10.03 -10.10 3.57
C GLU A 160 -8.84 -9.25 3.10
N LEU A 161 -8.24 -8.46 4.00
CA LEU A 161 -6.93 -7.87 3.75
C LEU A 161 -5.83 -8.90 4.07
N PRO A 162 -4.72 -8.90 3.31
CA PRO A 162 -3.58 -9.75 3.61
C PRO A 162 -2.96 -9.40 4.96
N THR A 163 -2.36 -10.37 5.62
CA THR A 163 -1.37 -10.10 6.67
C THR A 163 -0.13 -9.47 6.04
N GLU A 164 0.71 -8.84 6.85
CA GLU A 164 1.99 -8.33 6.39
C GLU A 164 2.86 -9.44 5.77
N ALA A 165 2.89 -10.61 6.40
CA ALA A 165 3.66 -11.76 5.92
C ALA A 165 3.12 -12.32 4.59
N GLU A 166 1.81 -12.46 4.43
CA GLU A 166 1.18 -12.89 3.18
C GLU A 166 1.47 -11.89 2.05
N TRP A 167 1.34 -10.60 2.35
CA TRP A 167 1.62 -9.54 1.37
C TRP A 167 3.09 -9.57 0.91
N GLU A 168 4.03 -9.67 1.86
CA GLU A 168 5.46 -9.68 1.54
C GLU A 168 5.86 -10.94 0.76
N PHE A 169 5.34 -12.11 1.16
CA PHE A 169 5.54 -13.36 0.42
C PHE A 169 5.06 -13.24 -1.02
N ALA A 170 3.85 -12.71 -1.22
CA ALA A 170 3.29 -12.50 -2.55
C ALA A 170 4.12 -11.49 -3.37
N ALA A 171 4.59 -10.41 -2.73
CA ALA A 171 5.40 -9.37 -3.39
C ALA A 171 6.76 -9.89 -3.87
N LYS A 172 7.38 -10.80 -3.14
CA LYS A 172 8.65 -11.44 -3.56
C LYS A 172 8.53 -12.24 -4.86
N GLY A 173 7.33 -12.71 -5.21
CA GLY A 173 7.12 -13.39 -6.50
C GLY A 173 7.95 -14.66 -6.68
N GLY A 174 8.36 -15.34 -5.59
CA GLY A 174 9.23 -16.51 -5.61
C GLY A 174 10.73 -16.21 -5.61
N LEU A 175 11.13 -14.93 -5.54
CA LEU A 175 12.54 -14.53 -5.44
C LEU A 175 12.98 -14.42 -3.98
N GLU A 176 13.93 -15.24 -3.55
CA GLU A 176 14.57 -15.10 -2.24
C GLU A 176 15.82 -14.21 -2.35
N GLY A 177 15.96 -13.30 -1.37
CA GLY A 177 17.12 -12.42 -1.26
C GLY A 177 17.18 -11.25 -2.23
N ALA A 178 16.26 -11.17 -3.19
CA ALA A 178 16.22 -10.05 -4.13
C ALA A 178 15.76 -8.75 -3.47
N GLU A 179 16.32 -7.63 -3.89
CA GLU A 179 15.99 -6.30 -3.36
C GLU A 179 14.57 -5.87 -3.78
N TYR A 180 14.20 -6.12 -5.05
CA TYR A 180 12.88 -5.76 -5.61
C TYR A 180 12.07 -7.02 -5.98
N ALA A 181 10.81 -6.81 -6.33
CA ALA A 181 9.91 -7.87 -6.77
C ALA A 181 10.31 -8.53 -8.12
N TRP A 182 11.35 -8.03 -8.78
CA TRP A 182 11.83 -8.46 -10.10
C TRP A 182 13.34 -8.76 -10.14
N GLY A 183 14.08 -8.59 -9.04
CA GLY A 183 15.51 -8.80 -8.94
C GLY A 183 16.24 -7.68 -8.21
N ASP A 184 17.53 -7.47 -8.48
CA ASP A 184 18.36 -6.54 -7.71
C ASP A 184 18.59 -5.19 -8.41
N GLU A 185 18.21 -5.05 -9.67
CA GLU A 185 18.35 -3.81 -10.40
C GLU A 185 17.01 -3.04 -10.41
N LEU A 186 17.04 -1.75 -10.01
CA LEU A 186 15.84 -0.91 -9.99
C LEU A 186 15.23 -0.72 -11.39
N VAL A 187 16.09 -0.56 -12.41
CA VAL A 187 15.71 -0.30 -13.81
C VAL A 187 16.49 -1.26 -14.72
N PRO A 188 16.17 -2.57 -14.69
CA PRO A 188 16.90 -3.56 -15.48
C PRO A 188 16.78 -3.24 -16.98
N GLU A 189 17.93 -3.24 -17.66
CA GLU A 189 18.02 -2.96 -19.11
C GLU A 189 17.33 -1.65 -19.54
N GLY A 190 17.25 -0.66 -18.64
CA GLY A 190 16.57 0.62 -18.89
C GLY A 190 15.05 0.56 -18.80
N ARG A 191 14.46 -0.55 -18.37
CA ARG A 191 13.03 -0.76 -18.25
C ARG A 191 12.52 -0.42 -16.86
N PHE A 192 11.57 0.51 -16.76
CA PHE A 192 10.87 0.78 -15.52
C PHE A 192 9.95 -0.39 -15.17
N MET A 193 10.04 -0.85 -13.93
CA MET A 193 9.32 -2.02 -13.43
C MET A 193 8.19 -1.66 -12.48
N ALA A 194 8.12 -0.38 -12.04
CA ALA A 194 7.11 0.12 -11.12
C ALA A 194 6.94 1.64 -11.29
N ASN A 195 5.78 2.15 -10.89
CA ASN A 195 5.53 3.60 -10.81
C ASN A 195 6.13 4.14 -9.51
N THR A 196 7.22 4.87 -9.62
CA THR A 196 7.93 5.52 -8.49
C THR A 196 8.33 6.95 -8.86
N TRP A 197 8.82 7.71 -7.90
CA TRP A 197 9.27 9.07 -8.15
C TRP A 197 10.67 9.10 -8.77
N HIS A 198 10.82 9.84 -9.88
CA HIS A 198 12.07 10.00 -10.59
C HIS A 198 12.49 11.48 -10.60
N GLY A 199 13.57 11.80 -9.92
CA GLY A 199 14.10 13.16 -9.80
C GLY A 199 14.20 13.62 -8.35
N ALA A 200 14.29 14.94 -8.15
CA ALA A 200 14.50 15.54 -6.83
C ALA A 200 13.17 15.63 -6.05
N PHE A 201 12.88 14.64 -5.22
CA PHE A 201 11.71 14.68 -4.33
C PHE A 201 11.86 15.80 -3.28
N PRO A 202 10.81 16.59 -3.00
CA PRO A 202 9.44 16.56 -3.52
C PRO A 202 9.18 17.59 -4.64
N THR A 203 10.19 18.23 -5.20
CA THR A 203 10.06 19.41 -6.05
C THR A 203 10.02 19.12 -7.54
N GLU A 204 10.63 18.02 -7.97
CA GLU A 204 10.74 17.69 -9.39
C GLU A 204 10.54 16.20 -9.62
N ASN A 205 9.50 15.85 -10.38
CA ASN A 205 9.32 14.50 -10.92
C ASN A 205 9.54 14.54 -12.44
N LEU A 206 10.61 13.92 -12.92
CA LEU A 206 11.01 13.86 -14.34
C LEU A 206 10.10 12.94 -15.17
N ARG A 207 9.37 12.02 -14.54
CA ARG A 207 8.38 11.13 -15.16
C ARG A 207 8.89 10.31 -16.35
N PRO A 208 10.09 9.72 -16.30
CA PRO A 208 10.56 8.88 -17.40
C PRO A 208 9.76 7.59 -17.55
N ASP A 209 9.03 7.19 -16.51
CA ASP A 209 8.07 6.09 -16.48
C ASP A 209 6.70 6.46 -17.10
N GLY A 210 6.47 7.74 -17.42
CA GLY A 210 5.26 8.27 -18.05
C GLY A 210 4.20 8.81 -17.07
N PHE A 211 4.41 8.70 -15.74
CA PHE A 211 3.38 9.05 -14.77
C PHE A 211 3.84 10.12 -13.78
N GLU A 212 2.94 11.08 -13.50
CA GLU A 212 3.18 12.11 -12.48
C GLU A 212 2.70 11.66 -11.10
N ARG A 213 1.65 10.86 -11.08
CA ARG A 213 0.95 10.36 -9.89
C ARG A 213 0.64 8.88 -10.08
N THR A 214 -0.46 8.37 -9.53
CA THR A 214 -0.85 6.98 -9.78
C THR A 214 -0.93 6.68 -11.29
N SER A 215 -0.59 5.46 -11.67
CA SER A 215 -0.82 4.89 -13.01
C SER A 215 -2.08 4.03 -13.03
N PRO A 216 -2.66 3.74 -14.19
CA PRO A 216 -3.58 2.62 -14.32
C PRO A 216 -2.91 1.34 -13.78
N VAL A 217 -3.69 0.46 -13.15
CA VAL A 217 -3.13 -0.82 -12.68
C VAL A 217 -2.55 -1.62 -13.85
N ALA A 218 -1.55 -2.45 -13.56
CA ALA A 218 -0.87 -3.27 -14.57
C ALA A 218 -0.19 -2.48 -15.70
N SER A 219 0.17 -1.21 -15.47
CA SER A 219 0.98 -0.44 -16.41
C SER A 219 2.43 -0.93 -16.49
N PHE A 220 2.88 -1.70 -15.52
CA PHE A 220 4.23 -2.27 -15.43
C PHE A 220 4.15 -3.80 -15.40
N PRO A 221 5.29 -4.51 -15.62
CA PRO A 221 5.29 -5.96 -15.63
C PRO A 221 4.86 -6.58 -14.28
N PRO A 222 4.23 -7.75 -14.30
CA PRO A 222 3.96 -8.49 -13.08
C PRO A 222 5.23 -9.10 -12.47
N ASN A 223 5.16 -9.45 -11.19
CA ASN A 223 6.19 -10.26 -10.55
C ASN A 223 6.09 -11.75 -10.97
N GLY A 224 6.95 -12.61 -10.40
CA GLY A 224 7.02 -14.03 -10.74
C GLY A 224 5.75 -14.84 -10.44
N TYR A 225 4.84 -14.32 -9.61
CA TYR A 225 3.52 -14.93 -9.37
C TYR A 225 2.42 -14.36 -10.26
N GLY A 226 2.72 -13.42 -11.16
CA GLY A 226 1.73 -12.80 -12.03
C GLY A 226 0.98 -11.63 -11.37
N LEU A 227 1.46 -11.11 -10.24
CA LEU A 227 0.85 -9.99 -9.51
C LEU A 227 1.45 -8.67 -9.98
N TYR A 228 0.59 -7.69 -10.24
CA TYR A 228 0.96 -6.35 -10.69
C TYR A 228 0.98 -5.35 -9.53
N ASP A 229 1.76 -4.30 -9.69
CA ASP A 229 1.81 -3.16 -8.78
C ASP A 229 2.05 -3.53 -7.31
N MET A 230 2.75 -4.65 -7.06
CA MET A 230 3.17 -5.01 -5.69
C MET A 230 4.18 -4.00 -5.14
N ILE A 231 4.85 -3.27 -6.01
CA ILE A 231 5.84 -2.24 -5.68
C ILE A 231 5.45 -0.95 -6.40
N GLY A 232 5.52 0.17 -5.69
CA GLY A 232 5.20 1.49 -6.25
C GLY A 232 3.69 1.72 -6.39
N ASN A 233 3.28 2.63 -7.24
CA ASN A 233 1.92 3.09 -7.50
C ASN A 233 1.22 3.59 -6.21
N VAL A 234 0.72 2.70 -5.34
CA VAL A 234 0.15 3.05 -4.04
C VAL A 234 0.66 2.12 -2.94
N TRP A 235 0.82 2.64 -1.74
CA TRP A 235 0.93 1.82 -0.54
C TRP A 235 -0.32 0.97 -0.39
N GLU A 236 -0.18 -0.23 0.16
CA GLU A 236 -1.29 -1.14 0.37
C GLU A 236 -1.47 -1.51 1.84
N TRP A 237 -2.70 -1.40 2.32
CA TRP A 237 -3.07 -1.82 3.66
C TRP A 237 -2.87 -3.31 3.88
N THR A 238 -2.30 -3.67 5.03
CA THR A 238 -2.33 -5.02 5.57
C THR A 238 -3.13 -5.08 6.86
N SER A 239 -3.52 -6.27 7.29
CA SER A 239 -4.36 -6.46 8.47
C SER A 239 -3.59 -6.39 9.80
N ASP A 240 -2.26 -6.30 9.77
CA ASP A 240 -1.44 -6.32 10.99
C ASP A 240 -1.30 -4.95 11.63
N TYR A 241 -1.31 -4.92 12.95
CA TYR A 241 -0.94 -3.74 13.71
C TYR A 241 0.56 -3.48 13.60
N TRP A 242 0.90 -2.20 13.58
CA TRP A 242 2.29 -1.76 13.52
C TRP A 242 3.07 -2.14 14.79
N SER A 243 4.30 -2.56 14.58
CA SER A 243 5.36 -2.63 15.58
C SER A 243 6.64 -2.02 15.00
N SER A 244 7.44 -1.38 15.84
CA SER A 244 8.67 -0.69 15.41
C SER A 244 9.74 -1.61 14.80
N ASN A 245 9.66 -2.91 15.11
CA ASN A 245 10.59 -3.93 14.64
C ASN A 245 9.84 -5.25 14.47
N HIS A 246 10.40 -6.14 13.66
CA HIS A 246 9.98 -7.53 13.64
C HIS A 246 10.38 -8.24 14.95
N PRO A 247 9.70 -9.33 15.33
CA PRO A 247 10.12 -10.13 16.48
C PRO A 247 11.50 -10.73 16.22
N ALA A 248 12.25 -10.97 17.31
CA ALA A 248 13.55 -11.62 17.21
C ALA A 248 13.42 -12.99 16.51
N PRO A 249 14.41 -13.36 15.67
CA PRO A 249 14.39 -14.63 14.95
C PRO A 249 14.26 -15.82 15.91
N ALA A 250 13.51 -16.85 15.52
CA ALA A 250 13.42 -18.08 16.27
C ALA A 250 14.82 -18.73 16.40
N GLN A 251 15.21 -19.08 17.62
CA GLN A 251 16.53 -19.68 17.89
C GLN A 251 16.71 -21.09 17.29
N LYS A 252 15.61 -21.75 16.91
CA LYS A 252 15.62 -23.11 16.34
C LYS A 252 14.74 -23.14 15.09
N SER A 253 15.21 -23.85 14.06
CA SER A 253 14.46 -24.02 12.81
C SER A 253 13.09 -24.71 12.98
N CYS A 254 12.91 -25.51 14.01
CA CYS A 254 11.61 -26.12 14.34
C CYS A 254 10.56 -25.13 14.88
N CYS A 255 10.97 -23.88 15.13
CA CYS A 255 10.11 -22.85 15.73
C CYS A 255 9.84 -21.69 14.75
N ILE A 256 9.94 -21.93 13.44
CA ILE A 256 9.60 -20.92 12.43
C ILE A 256 8.13 -20.52 12.63
N PRO A 257 7.83 -19.22 12.86
CA PRO A 257 6.47 -18.74 13.00
C PRO A 257 5.64 -19.07 11.74
N SER A 258 4.46 -19.66 11.96
CA SER A 258 3.50 -19.92 10.88
C SER A 258 2.37 -18.90 10.94
N ASN A 259 2.08 -18.26 9.83
CA ASN A 259 1.06 -17.21 9.67
C ASN A 259 1.18 -16.14 10.77
N PRO A 260 2.37 -15.52 10.93
CA PRO A 260 2.59 -14.57 12.02
C PRO A 260 1.62 -13.39 11.89
N ARG A 261 1.27 -12.82 13.05
CA ARG A 261 0.44 -11.63 13.14
C ARG A 261 1.22 -10.54 13.85
N GLY A 262 0.96 -9.31 13.46
CA GLY A 262 1.51 -8.13 14.16
C GLY A 262 1.07 -8.04 15.61
N GLY A 263 1.59 -7.04 16.31
CA GLY A 263 1.28 -6.76 17.71
C GLY A 263 -0.18 -6.39 17.98
N GLY A 264 -0.45 -5.88 19.18
CA GLY A 264 -1.79 -5.40 19.55
C GLY A 264 -2.02 -3.93 19.20
N ALA A 265 -3.28 -3.52 19.21
CA ALA A 265 -3.70 -2.15 18.87
C ALA A 265 -3.01 -1.09 19.73
N GLU A 266 -3.03 -1.26 21.05
CA GLU A 266 -2.44 -0.29 22.00
C GLU A 266 -0.93 -0.13 21.81
N ALA A 267 -0.21 -1.23 21.50
CA ALA A 267 1.22 -1.20 21.21
C ALA A 267 1.57 -0.51 19.90
N SER A 268 0.58 -0.28 19.03
CA SER A 268 0.75 0.37 17.72
C SER A 268 0.55 1.89 17.74
N TYR A 269 0.07 2.47 18.86
CA TYR A 269 -0.11 3.92 18.97
C TYR A 269 1.19 4.70 18.72
N ASP A 270 1.09 5.93 18.22
CA ASP A 270 2.28 6.74 18.00
C ASP A 270 2.83 7.30 19.33
N PRO A 271 4.01 6.86 19.79
CA PRO A 271 4.57 7.35 21.05
C PRO A 271 4.95 8.84 21.01
N ARG A 272 5.01 9.45 19.80
CA ARG A 272 5.24 10.89 19.64
C ARG A 272 3.97 11.71 19.84
N GLN A 273 2.82 11.06 19.88
CA GLN A 273 1.48 11.68 20.05
C GLN A 273 0.69 10.92 21.12
N PRO A 274 1.13 10.97 22.40
CA PRO A 274 0.59 10.10 23.44
C PRO A 274 -0.91 10.33 23.75
N ASP A 275 -1.43 11.49 23.39
CA ASP A 275 -2.84 11.84 23.60
C ASP A 275 -3.75 11.34 22.44
N ILE A 276 -3.16 10.83 21.35
CA ILE A 276 -3.89 10.30 20.19
C ILE A 276 -3.85 8.77 20.23
N LEU A 277 -4.95 8.15 20.66
CA LEU A 277 -5.07 6.71 20.86
C LEU A 277 -5.64 6.01 19.60
N ILE A 278 -5.07 6.33 18.43
CA ILE A 278 -5.45 5.73 17.16
C ILE A 278 -4.45 4.62 16.84
N ALA A 279 -4.97 3.41 16.62
CA ALA A 279 -4.13 2.29 16.22
C ALA A 279 -3.54 2.50 14.82
N ARG A 280 -2.29 2.05 14.66
CA ARG A 280 -1.62 2.09 13.35
C ARG A 280 -1.52 0.69 12.78
N ARG A 281 -1.73 0.61 11.48
CA ARG A 281 -1.58 -0.62 10.68
C ARG A 281 -0.33 -0.54 9.82
N VAL A 282 0.13 -1.71 9.40
CA VAL A 282 1.24 -1.80 8.45
C VAL A 282 0.73 -1.54 7.04
N VAL A 283 1.41 -0.66 6.31
CA VAL A 283 1.27 -0.50 4.86
C VAL A 283 2.55 -0.95 4.16
N LYS A 284 2.42 -1.54 2.98
CA LYS A 284 3.49 -2.21 2.23
C LYS A 284 3.63 -1.66 0.80
N GLY A 285 4.77 -1.91 0.17
CA GLY A 285 5.03 -1.74 -1.27
C GLY A 285 5.54 -0.38 -1.71
N GLY A 286 5.45 0.65 -0.88
CA GLY A 286 5.78 2.01 -1.33
C GLY A 286 4.73 2.57 -2.29
N SER A 287 4.99 3.72 -2.88
CA SER A 287 4.06 4.38 -3.80
C SER A 287 4.80 5.19 -4.87
N HIS A 288 4.05 5.78 -5.78
CA HIS A 288 4.55 6.75 -6.77
C HIS A 288 5.29 7.96 -6.16
N LEU A 289 5.21 8.17 -4.85
CA LEU A 289 5.94 9.23 -4.12
C LEU A 289 7.26 8.74 -3.51
N CYS A 290 7.59 7.46 -3.63
CA CYS A 290 8.84 6.93 -3.13
C CYS A 290 9.98 7.18 -4.12
N ALA A 291 11.04 7.83 -3.63
CA ALA A 291 12.19 8.28 -4.41
C ALA A 291 13.51 7.81 -3.81
N PRO A 292 14.56 7.58 -4.61
CA PRO A 292 15.88 7.19 -4.10
C PRO A 292 16.49 8.15 -3.09
N ASN A 293 16.20 9.45 -3.25
CA ASN A 293 16.73 10.52 -2.38
C ASN A 293 15.85 10.85 -1.16
N TYR A 294 14.70 10.16 -1.01
CA TYR A 294 13.76 10.43 0.07
C TYR A 294 13.26 9.16 0.77
N CYS A 295 12.60 8.26 0.03
CA CYS A 295 11.92 7.10 0.58
C CYS A 295 12.15 5.88 -0.32
N ARG A 296 13.15 5.04 0.00
CA ARG A 296 13.42 3.79 -0.74
C ARG A 296 12.55 2.62 -0.25
N ARG A 297 11.26 2.88 0.00
CA ARG A 297 10.34 1.85 0.49
C ARG A 297 9.56 1.11 -0.62
N TYR A 298 9.98 1.27 -1.87
CA TYR A 298 9.49 0.48 -3.02
C TYR A 298 10.21 -0.88 -3.10
N ARG A 299 10.09 -1.69 -2.02
CA ARG A 299 10.71 -3.03 -1.85
C ARG A 299 9.77 -3.95 -1.08
N PRO A 300 9.79 -5.28 -1.32
CA PRO A 300 8.92 -6.23 -0.60
C PRO A 300 9.04 -6.14 0.92
N ALA A 301 10.26 -6.05 1.46
CA ALA A 301 10.51 -5.98 2.90
C ALA A 301 10.10 -4.64 3.53
N ALA A 302 9.99 -3.58 2.75
CA ALA A 302 9.67 -2.25 3.26
C ALA A 302 8.29 -2.21 3.88
N ARG A 303 8.19 -1.49 5.01
CA ARG A 303 6.97 -1.32 5.79
C ARG A 303 6.87 0.10 6.34
N HIS A 304 5.66 0.53 6.61
CA HIS A 304 5.42 1.84 7.22
C HIS A 304 4.17 1.78 8.10
N ALA A 305 4.17 2.60 9.17
CA ALA A 305 3.00 2.78 10.02
C ALA A 305 2.04 3.79 9.43
N HIS A 306 0.74 3.50 9.47
CA HIS A 306 -0.29 4.49 9.15
C HIS A 306 -1.51 4.31 10.04
N GLU A 307 -2.10 5.42 10.50
CA GLU A 307 -3.28 5.43 11.36
C GLU A 307 -4.47 4.80 10.62
N GLU A 308 -5.18 3.87 11.29
CA GLU A 308 -6.24 3.07 10.67
C GLU A 308 -7.48 3.90 10.23
N ASN A 309 -7.67 5.09 10.78
CA ASN A 309 -8.73 6.03 10.42
C ASN A 309 -8.24 7.20 9.53
N ALA A 310 -6.98 7.18 9.08
CA ALA A 310 -6.43 8.19 8.18
C ALA A 310 -6.39 7.71 6.73
N ALA A 311 -6.44 8.65 5.80
CA ALA A 311 -6.45 8.40 4.38
C ALA A 311 -5.59 9.42 3.64
N THR A 312 -4.95 9.02 2.53
CA THR A 312 -4.07 9.90 1.74
C THR A 312 -4.14 9.60 0.24
N THR A 313 -3.54 10.50 -0.56
CA THR A 313 -3.49 10.39 -2.03
C THR A 313 -2.67 9.20 -2.56
N HIS A 314 -2.01 8.43 -1.73
CA HIS A 314 -1.06 7.40 -2.16
C HIS A 314 -1.19 6.08 -1.42
N ILE A 315 -2.32 5.87 -0.73
CA ILE A 315 -2.63 4.62 -0.03
C ILE A 315 -3.91 4.02 -0.60
N GLY A 316 -3.83 2.78 -1.02
CA GLY A 316 -4.91 1.92 -1.46
C GLY A 316 -4.81 0.55 -0.80
N PHE A 317 -5.28 -0.50 -1.47
CA PHE A 317 -5.25 -1.86 -0.93
C PHE A 317 -5.53 -2.90 -2.01
N ARG A 318 -5.21 -4.15 -1.72
CA ARG A 318 -5.72 -5.35 -2.44
C ARG A 318 -6.27 -6.35 -1.44
N CYS A 319 -7.07 -7.30 -1.92
CA CYS A 319 -7.69 -8.30 -1.07
C CYS A 319 -7.14 -9.70 -1.32
N ILE A 320 -7.34 -10.54 -0.32
CA ILE A 320 -7.09 -11.98 -0.36
C ILE A 320 -8.35 -12.76 0.00
N ARG A 321 -8.31 -14.06 -0.23
CA ARG A 321 -9.26 -15.02 0.32
C ARG A 321 -8.47 -16.25 0.79
N ARG A 322 -8.72 -16.67 2.01
CA ARG A 322 -8.19 -17.93 2.55
C ARG A 322 -9.15 -19.08 2.25
N PRO A 323 -8.65 -20.33 2.21
CA PRO A 323 -9.49 -21.54 2.06
C PRO A 323 -10.57 -21.67 3.11
#